data_8871eab7378be91f7d92b9ddb023b84e
#
_entry.id   8871eab7378be91f7d92b9ddb023b84e
#
_cell.length_a   1.000
_cell.length_b   1.000
_cell.length_c   1.000
_cell.angle_alpha   90.00
_cell.angle_beta   90.00
_cell.angle_gamma   90.00
#
_symmetry.space_group_name_H-M   'P 1'
#
loop_
_entity.id
_entity.type
_entity.pdbx_description
1 polymer ?
#
loop_
_entity_poly.entity_id
_entity_poly.type
_entity_poly.pdbx_seq_one_letter_code
_entity_poly.pdbx_strand_id
1 'polypeptide(L)'
;MICLYGAHGFGIFQHFLSRNTNHRTDEYGGSLENRARFLREIVEEAREETRGELAISLRLSLHEAGEMGFSNAELRDFIEMHGELPDIWDLAQGTWEACSGTSRFKPEGAQEDLVKGIKALTSKPVVGVGRFTSADAMVRQIRSGVLDFIGAARPSIADPFLPKKIEEGRFDDIRECIGCNICVSGDMTQGISRCTQNTAFMEEWRKGWHPERMHPKGKSESVLIVGAGPAGLEAAHILGKRGYQVTLAEATTTLGGRVARERALPGLSAWGRVADYRAGQIAPMPNVQTYLDSPLSAEDILSFGVEHVAIATGCHWRRDAVARLHLHPIPTDPAMPIFTPDDLMSGAGPKGGTVLLYDDDHFYMGSVLAELLIARGCSVHFVTPAVKVAEWTDNTLEQATIQRRLAEIGVHIHLSHAPETVHSGAVDLSCTWSGRSTQITCGSVVMVTSRTPNDSLFHQLKGQDWLGSGIASLKLIGDAAAPGPIAWATYAGRRYAEELDAPDHGDALTFRREIADLQHGPSLLP
;
A
#
# COMPACT_ATOMS: atom_id res chain seq x y z
N MET A 1 18.53 8.75 -23.38
CA MET A 1 17.14 9.09 -23.74
C MET A 1 16.70 10.28 -22.90
N ILE A 2 16.01 11.25 -23.51
CA ILE A 2 15.35 12.37 -22.83
C ILE A 2 13.85 12.05 -22.76
N CYS A 3 13.22 12.26 -21.60
CA CYS A 3 11.77 12.15 -21.46
C CYS A 3 11.17 13.55 -21.30
N LEU A 4 10.36 13.97 -22.28
CA LEU A 4 9.57 15.18 -22.19
C LEU A 4 8.23 14.83 -21.53
N TYR A 5 7.95 15.45 -20.39
CA TYR A 5 6.88 15.05 -19.50
C TYR A 5 5.68 16.00 -19.61
N GLY A 6 4.58 15.52 -20.19
CA GLY A 6 3.32 16.23 -20.36
C GLY A 6 2.12 15.44 -19.84
N ALA A 7 2.21 14.89 -18.62
CA ALA A 7 1.16 14.09 -18.01
C ALA A 7 0.90 14.45 -16.55
N HIS A 8 -0.17 13.93 -15.95
CA HIS A 8 -0.55 14.02 -14.54
C HIS A 8 -0.84 15.44 -14.01
N GLY A 9 -1.07 16.41 -14.89
CA GLY A 9 -1.24 17.81 -14.48
C GLY A 9 0.06 18.51 -14.10
N PHE A 10 1.20 17.84 -14.24
CA PHE A 10 2.52 18.39 -13.98
C PHE A 10 3.22 18.75 -15.27
N GLY A 11 3.65 19.94 -15.38
CA GLY A 11 4.48 20.36 -16.50
C GLY A 11 3.76 21.15 -17.57
N ILE A 12 4.54 22.04 -18.17
CA ILE A 12 4.08 23.05 -19.10
C ILE A 12 3.46 22.45 -20.37
N PHE A 13 3.94 21.29 -20.84
CA PHE A 13 3.46 20.67 -22.06
C PHE A 13 1.98 20.29 -21.99
N GLN A 14 1.56 19.66 -20.87
CA GLN A 14 0.16 19.35 -20.66
C GLN A 14 -0.70 20.61 -20.56
N HIS A 15 -0.17 21.67 -19.91
CA HIS A 15 -0.89 22.94 -19.78
C HIS A 15 -1.10 23.64 -21.13
N PHE A 16 -0.18 23.49 -22.09
CA PHE A 16 -0.40 24.00 -23.45
C PHE A 16 -1.41 23.19 -24.25
N LEU A 17 -1.42 21.86 -24.10
CA LEU A 17 -2.34 20.96 -24.78
C LEU A 17 -3.79 21.08 -24.27
N SER A 18 -3.97 21.26 -22.97
CA SER A 18 -5.27 21.27 -22.31
C SER A 18 -5.99 22.60 -22.45
N ARG A 19 -7.27 22.58 -22.86
CA ARG A 19 -8.14 23.76 -22.88
C ARG A 19 -8.53 24.25 -21.49
N ASN A 20 -8.40 23.41 -20.46
CA ASN A 20 -8.60 23.83 -19.06
C ASN A 20 -7.59 24.90 -18.60
N THR A 21 -6.41 24.91 -19.19
CA THR A 21 -5.28 25.77 -18.78
C THR A 21 -4.79 26.69 -19.88
N ASN A 22 -4.95 26.31 -21.15
CA ASN A 22 -4.52 27.14 -22.29
C ASN A 22 -5.67 27.97 -22.83
N HIS A 23 -5.74 29.23 -22.41
CA HIS A 23 -6.70 30.23 -22.87
C HIS A 23 -6.06 31.28 -23.81
N ARG A 24 -4.92 30.97 -24.41
CA ARG A 24 -4.20 31.84 -25.34
C ARG A 24 -5.01 32.04 -26.63
N THR A 25 -4.83 33.20 -27.25
CA THR A 25 -5.49 33.61 -28.52
C THR A 25 -4.49 33.81 -29.65
N ASP A 26 -3.20 33.54 -29.41
CA ASP A 26 -2.13 33.56 -30.38
C ASP A 26 -1.90 32.17 -31.03
N GLU A 27 -0.79 32.03 -31.75
CA GLU A 27 -0.42 30.80 -32.45
C GLU A 27 -0.11 29.59 -31.53
N TYR A 28 -0.16 29.75 -30.22
CA TYR A 28 -0.01 28.67 -29.21
C TYR A 28 -1.32 28.32 -28.52
N GLY A 29 -2.46 28.89 -28.95
CA GLY A 29 -3.77 28.66 -28.34
C GLY A 29 -4.87 28.39 -29.34
N GLY A 30 -6.07 28.04 -28.87
CA GLY A 30 -7.24 27.73 -29.70
C GLY A 30 -7.24 26.32 -30.27
N SER A 31 -6.92 26.12 -31.54
CA SER A 31 -6.94 24.81 -32.19
C SER A 31 -5.94 23.82 -31.58
N LEU A 32 -6.18 22.52 -31.75
CA LEU A 32 -5.25 21.50 -31.28
C LEU A 32 -3.85 21.66 -31.89
N GLU A 33 -3.78 21.99 -33.18
CA GLU A 33 -2.52 22.24 -33.88
C GLU A 33 -1.71 23.37 -33.21
N ASN A 34 -2.38 24.49 -32.88
CA ASN A 34 -1.73 25.60 -32.18
C ASN A 34 -1.29 25.23 -30.75
N ARG A 35 -2.16 24.53 -30.01
CA ARG A 35 -1.84 24.07 -28.65
C ARG A 35 -0.69 23.05 -28.63
N ALA A 36 -0.52 22.29 -29.71
CA ALA A 36 0.55 21.31 -29.90
C ALA A 36 1.89 21.96 -30.34
N ARG A 37 1.86 23.17 -30.91
CA ARG A 37 3.02 23.86 -31.47
C ARG A 37 4.20 23.93 -30.51
N PHE A 38 3.97 24.38 -29.29
CA PHE A 38 5.04 24.51 -28.30
C PHE A 38 5.75 23.18 -28.00
N LEU A 39 4.98 22.12 -27.85
CA LEU A 39 5.55 20.78 -27.60
C LEU A 39 6.35 20.28 -28.81
N ARG A 40 5.83 20.49 -30.04
CA ARG A 40 6.50 20.12 -31.26
C ARG A 40 7.84 20.85 -31.40
N GLU A 41 7.87 22.17 -31.24
CA GLU A 41 9.08 22.99 -31.32
C GLU A 41 10.15 22.55 -30.31
N ILE A 42 9.76 22.24 -29.08
CA ILE A 42 10.70 21.73 -28.06
C ILE A 42 11.28 20.35 -28.43
N VAL A 43 10.47 19.46 -29.01
CA VAL A 43 10.97 18.14 -29.47
C VAL A 43 11.95 18.31 -30.63
N GLU A 44 11.62 19.19 -31.60
CA GLU A 44 12.46 19.50 -32.75
C GLU A 44 13.78 20.11 -32.32
N GLU A 45 13.76 21.11 -31.43
CA GLU A 45 14.96 21.76 -30.88
C GLU A 45 15.82 20.80 -30.04
N ALA A 46 15.19 19.97 -29.18
CA ALA A 46 15.91 18.97 -28.42
C ALA A 46 16.61 17.94 -29.29
N ARG A 47 16.02 17.59 -30.44
CA ARG A 47 16.63 16.69 -31.41
C ARG A 47 17.81 17.35 -32.15
N GLU A 48 17.69 18.63 -32.47
CA GLU A 48 18.74 19.40 -33.11
C GLU A 48 19.93 19.60 -32.16
N GLU A 49 19.70 20.07 -30.94
CA GLU A 49 20.74 20.30 -29.92
C GLU A 49 21.46 19.00 -29.55
N THR A 50 20.79 17.89 -29.51
CA THR A 50 21.41 16.58 -29.25
C THR A 50 22.00 15.93 -30.50
N ARG A 51 21.89 16.57 -31.68
CA ARG A 51 22.32 16.04 -32.98
C ARG A 51 21.77 14.65 -33.30
N GLY A 52 20.60 14.31 -32.76
CA GLY A 52 19.99 13.00 -32.88
C GLY A 52 20.70 11.86 -32.12
N GLU A 53 21.67 12.17 -31.27
CA GLU A 53 22.39 11.15 -30.48
C GLU A 53 21.56 10.60 -29.31
N LEU A 54 20.50 11.31 -28.90
CA LEU A 54 19.61 10.90 -27.81
C LEU A 54 18.19 10.63 -28.30
N ALA A 55 17.66 9.49 -27.95
CA ALA A 55 16.25 9.19 -28.17
C ALA A 55 15.36 10.10 -27.30
N ILE A 56 14.23 10.53 -27.84
CA ILE A 56 13.23 11.38 -27.17
C ILE A 56 12.00 10.55 -26.88
N SER A 57 11.67 10.40 -25.60
CA SER A 57 10.40 9.85 -25.11
C SER A 57 9.44 10.99 -24.84
N LEU A 58 8.22 10.89 -25.35
CA LEU A 58 7.16 11.85 -25.07
C LEU A 58 6.10 11.21 -24.18
N ARG A 59 6.04 11.64 -22.93
CA ARG A 59 5.05 11.16 -21.98
C ARG A 59 3.84 12.08 -21.96
N LEU A 60 2.69 11.54 -22.37
CA LEU A 60 1.43 12.30 -22.45
C LEU A 60 0.29 11.65 -21.66
N SER A 61 -0.67 12.50 -21.29
CA SER A 61 -1.94 12.05 -20.70
C SER A 61 -2.84 11.43 -21.75
N LEU A 62 -3.36 10.23 -21.45
CA LEU A 62 -4.37 9.56 -22.27
C LEU A 62 -5.72 10.28 -22.26
N HIS A 63 -6.03 10.94 -21.18
CA HIS A 63 -7.30 11.63 -20.96
C HIS A 63 -7.25 12.50 -19.70
N GLU A 64 -7.75 13.72 -19.79
CA GLU A 64 -8.06 14.57 -18.65
C GLU A 64 -9.57 14.61 -18.40
N ALA A 65 -9.96 14.72 -17.15
CA ALA A 65 -11.36 14.86 -16.78
C ALA A 65 -11.91 16.25 -17.12
N GLY A 66 -13.22 16.30 -17.41
CA GLY A 66 -13.93 17.55 -17.72
C GLY A 66 -14.01 17.83 -19.21
N GLU A 67 -15.01 18.64 -19.60
CA GLU A 67 -15.33 18.94 -21.02
C GLU A 67 -14.23 19.74 -21.74
N MET A 68 -13.47 20.51 -20.98
CA MET A 68 -12.37 21.33 -21.52
C MET A 68 -10.99 20.66 -21.36
N GLY A 69 -10.92 19.46 -20.76
CA GLY A 69 -9.68 18.71 -20.62
C GLY A 69 -9.19 18.15 -21.97
N PHE A 70 -7.89 17.81 -22.00
CA PHE A 70 -7.30 17.11 -23.15
C PHE A 70 -7.90 15.69 -23.24
N SER A 71 -8.78 15.49 -24.21
CA SER A 71 -9.54 14.25 -24.36
C SER A 71 -8.73 13.14 -25.04
N ASN A 72 -9.18 11.88 -24.90
CA ASN A 72 -8.55 10.75 -25.62
C ASN A 72 -8.70 10.89 -27.16
N ALA A 73 -9.77 11.54 -27.64
CA ALA A 73 -9.92 11.85 -29.05
C ALA A 73 -8.85 12.84 -29.52
N GLU A 74 -8.67 13.95 -28.80
CA GLU A 74 -7.61 14.93 -29.11
C GLU A 74 -6.19 14.34 -29.03
N LEU A 75 -5.93 13.40 -28.10
CA LEU A 75 -4.67 12.67 -28.09
C LEU A 75 -4.46 11.85 -29.37
N ARG A 76 -5.52 11.18 -29.85
CA ARG A 76 -5.45 10.41 -31.10
C ARG A 76 -5.20 11.32 -32.31
N ASP A 77 -5.91 12.42 -32.40
CA ASP A 77 -5.70 13.44 -33.44
C ASP A 77 -4.27 14.00 -33.36
N PHE A 78 -3.75 14.25 -32.14
CA PHE A 78 -2.38 14.70 -31.95
C PHE A 78 -1.36 13.66 -32.43
N ILE A 79 -1.55 12.38 -32.08
CA ILE A 79 -0.66 11.30 -32.55
C ILE A 79 -0.78 11.10 -34.03
N GLU A 80 -1.96 11.23 -34.63
CA GLU A 80 -2.15 11.13 -36.09
C GLU A 80 -1.40 12.26 -36.82
N MET A 81 -1.42 13.49 -36.28
CA MET A 81 -0.67 14.63 -36.85
C MET A 81 0.84 14.53 -36.64
N HIS A 82 1.30 13.95 -35.50
CA HIS A 82 2.67 14.00 -35.01
C HIS A 82 3.25 12.62 -34.65
N GLY A 83 2.73 11.52 -35.22
CA GLY A 83 3.05 10.15 -34.82
C GLY A 83 4.52 9.79 -34.86
N GLU A 84 5.29 10.43 -35.74
CA GLU A 84 6.72 10.19 -35.92
C GLU A 84 7.61 11.21 -35.15
N LEU A 85 6.98 12.13 -34.40
CA LEU A 85 7.70 13.22 -33.70
C LEU A 85 8.65 12.70 -32.60
N PRO A 86 8.23 11.88 -31.63
CA PRO A 86 9.14 11.27 -30.65
C PRO A 86 9.75 9.98 -31.20
N ASP A 87 10.71 9.42 -30.46
CA ASP A 87 11.22 8.07 -30.73
C ASP A 87 10.41 7.00 -30.00
N ILE A 88 9.68 7.39 -28.95
CA ILE A 88 8.82 6.51 -28.17
C ILE A 88 7.67 7.29 -27.53
N TRP A 89 6.47 6.75 -27.60
CA TRP A 89 5.28 7.26 -26.93
C TRP A 89 5.13 6.59 -25.56
N ASP A 90 5.12 7.37 -24.49
CA ASP A 90 4.84 6.90 -23.12
C ASP A 90 3.50 7.48 -22.65
N LEU A 91 2.51 6.63 -22.47
CA LEU A 91 1.12 7.03 -22.26
C LEU A 91 0.65 6.68 -20.85
N ALA A 92 0.07 7.66 -20.16
CA ALA A 92 -0.43 7.53 -18.79
C ALA A 92 -1.77 8.26 -18.62
N GLN A 93 -2.51 8.01 -17.55
CA GLN A 93 -3.75 8.77 -17.29
C GLN A 93 -3.46 10.22 -16.87
N GLY A 94 -4.49 11.08 -16.99
CA GLY A 94 -4.39 12.52 -16.87
C GLY A 94 -4.01 13.04 -15.49
N THR A 95 -4.40 12.35 -14.41
CA THR A 95 -3.99 12.71 -13.05
C THR A 95 -3.19 11.60 -12.40
N TRP A 96 -2.42 11.94 -11.38
CA TRP A 96 -1.64 10.97 -10.65
C TRP A 96 -2.53 9.95 -9.92
N GLU A 97 -3.62 10.39 -9.31
CA GLU A 97 -4.61 9.52 -8.66
C GLU A 97 -5.22 8.52 -9.64
N ALA A 98 -5.60 8.99 -10.83
CA ALA A 98 -6.18 8.13 -11.85
C ALA A 98 -5.17 7.10 -12.37
N CYS A 99 -3.91 7.50 -12.56
CA CYS A 99 -2.83 6.64 -13.02
C CYS A 99 -2.38 5.64 -11.94
N SER A 100 -2.29 6.10 -10.69
CA SER A 100 -1.85 5.32 -9.54
C SER A 100 -2.98 4.59 -8.81
N GLY A 101 -4.08 4.29 -9.48
CA GLY A 101 -5.23 3.58 -8.89
C GLY A 101 -4.80 2.32 -8.13
N THR A 102 -5.45 2.08 -6.97
CA THR A 102 -5.19 0.91 -6.13
C THR A 102 -5.91 -0.33 -6.64
N SER A 103 -5.51 -1.51 -6.15
CA SER A 103 -6.17 -2.78 -6.50
C SER A 103 -7.63 -2.85 -6.06
N ARG A 104 -8.00 -2.07 -5.06
CA ARG A 104 -9.39 -1.96 -4.58
C ARG A 104 -10.32 -1.39 -5.65
N PHE A 105 -9.84 -0.48 -6.48
CA PHE A 105 -10.66 0.29 -7.43
C PHE A 105 -10.30 0.08 -8.90
N LYS A 106 -9.12 -0.44 -9.19
CA LYS A 106 -8.62 -0.61 -10.56
C LYS A 106 -8.08 -2.03 -10.78
N PRO A 107 -8.56 -2.76 -11.80
CA PRO A 107 -7.96 -4.02 -12.23
C PRO A 107 -6.61 -3.81 -12.92
N GLU A 108 -5.90 -4.89 -13.20
CA GLU A 108 -4.77 -4.86 -14.13
C GLU A 108 -5.25 -4.54 -15.54
N GLY A 109 -4.47 -3.77 -16.27
CA GLY A 109 -4.86 -3.31 -17.61
C GLY A 109 -5.94 -2.22 -17.61
N ALA A 110 -6.19 -1.54 -16.50
CA ALA A 110 -7.25 -0.54 -16.35
C ALA A 110 -7.21 0.63 -17.35
N GLN A 111 -6.13 0.76 -18.11
CA GLN A 111 -5.98 1.80 -19.14
C GLN A 111 -6.10 1.25 -20.58
N GLU A 112 -6.36 -0.07 -20.75
CA GLU A 112 -6.37 -0.73 -22.05
C GLU A 112 -7.33 -0.06 -23.03
N ASP A 113 -8.55 0.27 -22.63
CA ASP A 113 -9.57 0.90 -23.49
C ASP A 113 -9.13 2.27 -24.02
N LEU A 114 -8.32 3.01 -23.25
CA LEU A 114 -7.79 4.31 -23.66
C LEU A 114 -6.61 4.20 -24.63
N VAL A 115 -5.82 3.15 -24.51
CA VAL A 115 -4.59 2.93 -25.30
C VAL A 115 -4.86 2.12 -26.57
N LYS A 116 -5.87 1.24 -26.55
CA LYS A 116 -6.17 0.34 -27.67
C LYS A 116 -6.34 1.09 -28.98
N GLY A 117 -5.61 0.66 -30.02
CA GLY A 117 -5.62 1.24 -31.35
C GLY A 117 -4.67 2.43 -31.57
N ILE A 118 -3.98 2.94 -30.54
CA ILE A 118 -2.99 4.02 -30.71
C ILE A 118 -1.81 3.55 -31.57
N LYS A 119 -1.38 2.32 -31.46
CA LYS A 119 -0.31 1.75 -32.31
C LYS A 119 -0.58 1.80 -33.81
N ALA A 120 -1.84 1.91 -34.22
CA ALA A 120 -2.18 2.05 -35.65
C ALA A 120 -1.94 3.48 -36.17
N LEU A 121 -1.73 4.46 -35.31
CA LEU A 121 -1.53 5.88 -35.64
C LEU A 121 -0.06 6.28 -35.77
N THR A 122 0.88 5.39 -35.42
CA THR A 122 2.32 5.68 -35.42
C THR A 122 3.15 4.42 -35.70
N SER A 123 4.31 4.59 -36.32
CA SER A 123 5.31 3.52 -36.46
C SER A 123 6.21 3.40 -35.21
N LYS A 124 6.15 4.36 -34.29
CA LYS A 124 6.98 4.41 -33.09
C LYS A 124 6.46 3.49 -32.01
N PRO A 125 7.35 2.96 -31.16
CA PRO A 125 6.95 2.13 -30.03
C PRO A 125 6.04 2.88 -29.05
N VAL A 126 5.06 2.15 -28.49
CA VAL A 126 4.12 2.66 -27.50
C VAL A 126 4.33 1.94 -26.16
N VAL A 127 4.60 2.71 -25.14
CA VAL A 127 4.65 2.27 -23.73
C VAL A 127 3.35 2.65 -23.06
N GLY A 128 2.75 1.73 -22.34
CA GLY A 128 1.57 2.02 -21.53
C GLY A 128 1.71 1.47 -20.12
N VAL A 129 0.97 2.06 -19.21
CA VAL A 129 0.84 1.62 -17.81
C VAL A 129 -0.60 1.15 -17.57
N GLY A 130 -0.86 0.47 -16.46
CA GLY A 130 -2.21 -0.04 -16.18
C GLY A 130 -2.24 -0.90 -14.93
N ARG A 131 -1.44 -0.61 -13.93
CA ARG A 131 -1.33 -1.39 -12.70
C ARG A 131 -0.93 -2.86 -12.97
N PHE A 132 -0.16 -3.11 -14.03
CA PHE A 132 0.33 -4.44 -14.33
C PHE A 132 1.19 -4.97 -13.17
N THR A 133 0.89 -6.18 -12.70
CA THR A 133 1.60 -6.83 -11.60
C THR A 133 1.89 -8.29 -11.90
N SER A 134 1.11 -8.95 -12.76
CA SER A 134 1.33 -10.31 -13.23
C SER A 134 1.99 -10.35 -14.60
N ALA A 135 2.86 -11.34 -14.83
CA ALA A 135 3.50 -11.57 -16.11
C ALA A 135 2.47 -11.85 -17.22
N ASP A 136 1.40 -12.59 -16.91
CA ASP A 136 0.35 -12.95 -17.88
C ASP A 136 -0.37 -11.72 -18.43
N ALA A 137 -0.72 -10.75 -17.56
CA ALA A 137 -1.34 -9.52 -18.00
C ALA A 137 -0.41 -8.69 -18.90
N MET A 138 0.89 -8.62 -18.56
CA MET A 138 1.91 -7.94 -19.36
C MET A 138 2.09 -8.58 -20.73
N VAL A 139 2.26 -9.91 -20.79
CA VAL A 139 2.42 -10.69 -22.03
C VAL A 139 1.18 -10.56 -22.92
N ARG A 140 -0.01 -10.57 -22.34
CA ARG A 140 -1.26 -10.39 -23.09
C ARG A 140 -1.28 -9.05 -23.82
N GLN A 141 -0.88 -7.94 -23.19
CA GLN A 141 -0.85 -6.62 -23.81
C GLN A 141 0.09 -6.56 -25.03
N ILE A 142 1.28 -7.16 -24.88
CA ILE A 142 2.26 -7.21 -25.97
C ILE A 142 1.78 -8.10 -27.12
N ARG A 143 1.33 -9.33 -26.81
CA ARG A 143 0.89 -10.30 -27.83
C ARG A 143 -0.37 -9.87 -28.58
N SER A 144 -1.27 -9.16 -27.92
CA SER A 144 -2.47 -8.61 -28.56
C SER A 144 -2.21 -7.35 -29.40
N GLY A 145 -0.97 -6.84 -29.39
CA GLY A 145 -0.60 -5.66 -30.16
C GLY A 145 -1.16 -4.34 -29.61
N VAL A 146 -1.55 -4.31 -28.34
CA VAL A 146 -2.01 -3.07 -27.69
C VAL A 146 -0.84 -2.17 -27.34
N LEU A 147 0.25 -2.74 -26.82
CA LEU A 147 1.47 -2.06 -26.42
C LEU A 147 2.71 -2.75 -27.02
N ASP A 148 3.81 -1.99 -27.15
CA ASP A 148 5.14 -2.54 -27.42
C ASP A 148 5.95 -2.74 -26.15
N PHE A 149 5.75 -1.91 -25.14
CA PHE A 149 6.42 -1.97 -23.85
C PHE A 149 5.46 -1.76 -22.69
N ILE A 150 5.77 -2.36 -21.57
CA ILE A 150 5.02 -2.23 -20.31
C ILE A 150 5.74 -1.28 -19.38
N GLY A 151 5.06 -0.20 -18.99
CA GLY A 151 5.48 0.67 -17.88
C GLY A 151 5.03 0.10 -16.54
N ALA A 152 5.95 -0.17 -15.61
CA ALA A 152 5.68 -0.92 -14.39
C ALA A 152 6.41 -0.34 -13.15
N ALA A 153 6.08 0.90 -12.72
CA ALA A 153 6.74 1.53 -11.58
C ALA A 153 6.55 0.75 -10.26
N ARG A 154 5.30 0.64 -9.78
CA ARG A 154 5.01 -0.06 -8.52
C ARG A 154 5.35 -1.55 -8.53
N PRO A 155 5.14 -2.31 -9.61
CA PRO A 155 5.64 -3.68 -9.71
C PRO A 155 7.15 -3.79 -9.58
N SER A 156 7.92 -2.87 -10.16
CA SER A 156 9.40 -2.84 -10.02
C SER A 156 9.85 -2.43 -8.61
N ILE A 157 9.05 -1.63 -7.88
CA ILE A 157 9.27 -1.39 -6.44
C ILE A 157 9.05 -2.68 -5.65
N ALA A 158 7.98 -3.40 -5.95
CA ALA A 158 7.65 -4.65 -5.26
C ALA A 158 8.67 -5.75 -5.58
N ASP A 159 9.10 -5.86 -6.83
CA ASP A 159 10.13 -6.79 -7.27
C ASP A 159 11.08 -6.15 -8.29
N PRO A 160 12.26 -5.67 -7.86
CA PRO A 160 13.24 -5.07 -8.77
C PRO A 160 13.77 -6.02 -9.84
N PHE A 161 13.63 -7.33 -9.64
CA PHE A 161 14.08 -8.36 -10.58
C PHE A 161 12.94 -8.95 -11.41
N LEU A 162 11.76 -8.32 -11.42
CA LEU A 162 10.59 -8.75 -12.17
C LEU A 162 10.90 -9.12 -13.63
N PRO A 163 11.58 -8.29 -14.45
CA PRO A 163 11.87 -8.64 -15.84
C PRO A 163 12.74 -9.89 -15.95
N LYS A 164 13.78 -10.00 -15.12
CA LYS A 164 14.67 -11.17 -15.10
C LYS A 164 13.95 -12.45 -14.69
N LYS A 165 13.07 -12.38 -13.70
CA LYS A 165 12.28 -13.53 -13.26
C LYS A 165 11.30 -13.99 -14.35
N ILE A 166 10.72 -13.06 -15.10
CA ILE A 166 9.89 -13.39 -16.28
C ILE A 166 10.74 -14.08 -17.35
N GLU A 167 11.90 -13.53 -17.69
CA GLU A 167 12.84 -14.12 -18.68
C GLU A 167 13.27 -15.53 -18.30
N GLU A 168 13.53 -15.77 -17.01
CA GLU A 168 13.95 -17.06 -16.47
C GLU A 168 12.78 -18.04 -16.21
N GLY A 169 11.53 -17.63 -16.44
CA GLY A 169 10.33 -18.45 -16.17
C GLY A 169 10.03 -18.69 -14.69
N ARG A 170 10.60 -17.90 -13.79
CA ARG A 170 10.42 -18.00 -12.33
C ARG A 170 9.20 -17.18 -11.86
N PHE A 171 8.00 -17.51 -12.35
CA PHE A 171 6.80 -16.75 -12.09
C PHE A 171 6.36 -16.81 -10.62
N ASP A 172 6.47 -17.96 -9.97
CA ASP A 172 6.11 -18.14 -8.56
C ASP A 172 7.06 -17.40 -7.60
N ASP A 173 8.22 -16.97 -8.10
CA ASP A 173 9.22 -16.23 -7.35
C ASP A 173 9.02 -14.70 -7.45
N ILE A 174 8.06 -14.26 -8.26
CA ILE A 174 7.74 -12.84 -8.41
C ILE A 174 6.97 -12.34 -7.19
N ARG A 175 7.51 -11.29 -6.57
CA ARG A 175 6.87 -10.56 -5.48
C ARG A 175 5.87 -9.56 -6.04
N GLU A 176 4.69 -10.03 -6.41
CA GLU A 176 3.69 -9.20 -7.08
C GLU A 176 3.23 -8.01 -6.23
N CYS A 177 3.13 -6.84 -6.86
CA CYS A 177 2.56 -5.66 -6.23
C CYS A 177 1.09 -5.87 -5.87
N ILE A 178 0.70 -5.58 -4.63
CA ILE A 178 -0.68 -5.70 -4.16
C ILE A 178 -1.54 -4.46 -4.45
N GLY A 179 -0.97 -3.42 -5.04
CA GLY A 179 -1.70 -2.20 -5.39
C GLY A 179 -2.25 -1.41 -4.20
N CYS A 180 -1.55 -1.37 -3.07
CA CYS A 180 -1.99 -0.70 -1.83
C CYS A 180 -1.55 0.77 -1.73
N ASN A 181 -0.72 1.26 -2.63
CA ASN A 181 -0.16 2.62 -2.66
C ASN A 181 0.60 3.07 -1.38
N ILE A 182 0.99 2.17 -0.51
CA ILE A 182 1.77 2.56 0.68
C ILE A 182 3.14 3.16 0.30
N CYS A 183 3.70 2.79 -0.84
CA CYS A 183 4.92 3.38 -1.36
C CYS A 183 4.72 4.85 -1.80
N VAL A 184 3.52 5.21 -2.27
CA VAL A 184 3.15 6.58 -2.62
C VAL A 184 2.99 7.44 -1.37
N SER A 185 2.48 6.87 -0.26
CA SER A 185 2.25 7.62 0.97
C SER A 185 3.53 8.20 1.59
N GLY A 186 4.69 7.61 1.35
CA GLY A 186 5.98 8.16 1.79
C GLY A 186 6.30 9.48 1.12
N ASP A 187 6.01 9.60 -0.17
CA ASP A 187 6.18 10.84 -0.92
C ASP A 187 5.21 11.92 -0.41
N MET A 188 3.93 11.59 -0.25
CA MET A 188 2.90 12.51 0.25
C MET A 188 3.18 13.03 1.67
N THR A 189 3.78 12.20 2.51
CA THR A 189 4.12 12.56 3.91
C THR A 189 5.55 13.06 4.08
N GLN A 190 6.32 13.13 3.00
CA GLN A 190 7.76 13.46 3.01
C GLN A 190 8.57 12.55 3.96
N GLY A 191 8.08 11.33 4.14
CA GLY A 191 8.71 10.29 4.95
C GLY A 191 9.48 9.28 4.11
N ILE A 192 10.10 8.32 4.78
CA ILE A 192 10.73 7.19 4.08
C ILE A 192 9.64 6.29 3.54
N SER A 193 9.57 6.14 2.23
CA SER A 193 8.63 5.22 1.59
C SER A 193 8.89 3.77 2.00
N ARG A 194 7.80 3.00 2.04
CA ARG A 194 7.83 1.56 2.33
C ARG A 194 7.06 0.80 1.25
N CYS A 195 7.42 -0.44 1.04
CA CYS A 195 6.60 -1.34 0.23
C CYS A 195 6.10 -2.49 1.11
N THR A 196 4.82 -2.82 1.01
CA THR A 196 4.21 -3.93 1.75
C THR A 196 4.79 -5.28 1.34
N GLN A 197 5.25 -5.41 0.09
CA GLN A 197 5.83 -6.62 -0.45
C GLN A 197 7.36 -6.64 -0.35
N ASN A 198 8.03 -5.60 -0.83
CA ASN A 198 9.49 -5.49 -0.79
C ASN A 198 9.93 -4.72 0.46
N THR A 199 10.27 -5.43 1.48
CA THR A 199 10.67 -4.86 2.78
C THR A 199 12.08 -4.23 2.78
N ALA A 200 12.87 -4.45 1.72
CA ALA A 200 14.15 -3.79 1.53
C ALA A 200 14.02 -2.39 0.87
N PHE A 201 12.83 -2.08 0.30
CA PHE A 201 12.62 -0.81 -0.40
C PHE A 201 12.93 0.40 0.47
N MET A 202 13.80 1.28 -0.02
CA MET A 202 14.37 2.46 0.65
C MET A 202 15.29 2.16 1.84
N GLU A 203 15.69 0.88 2.02
CA GLU A 203 16.71 0.48 2.99
C GLU A 203 18.00 0.01 2.33
N GLU A 204 18.02 -0.12 1.01
CA GLU A 204 19.18 -0.58 0.23
C GLU A 204 20.38 0.36 0.46
N TRP A 205 20.16 1.67 0.44
CA TRP A 205 21.19 2.67 0.65
C TRP A 205 21.45 2.99 2.14
N ARG A 206 20.40 2.84 2.98
CA ARG A 206 20.48 3.14 4.42
C ARG A 206 21.11 2.03 5.23
N LYS A 207 20.65 0.80 4.99
CA LYS A 207 21.01 -0.39 5.76
C LYS A 207 21.77 -1.43 4.94
N GLY A 208 21.96 -1.19 3.65
CA GLY A 208 22.57 -2.15 2.75
C GLY A 208 21.73 -3.42 2.51
N TRP A 209 20.42 -3.36 2.81
CA TRP A 209 19.56 -4.51 2.59
C TRP A 209 19.36 -4.75 1.10
N HIS A 210 19.51 -5.99 0.69
CA HIS A 210 19.25 -6.39 -0.69
C HIS A 210 17.95 -7.18 -0.77
N PRO A 211 17.06 -6.95 -1.75
CA PRO A 211 15.76 -7.64 -1.81
C PRO A 211 15.87 -9.15 -1.97
N GLU A 212 16.93 -9.69 -2.58
CA GLU A 212 17.07 -11.12 -2.87
C GLU A 212 18.27 -11.79 -2.17
N ARG A 213 19.33 -11.04 -1.86
CA ARG A 213 20.55 -11.58 -1.24
C ARG A 213 20.59 -11.21 0.23
N MET A 214 20.57 -12.23 1.09
CA MET A 214 20.62 -12.06 2.53
C MET A 214 22.03 -12.31 3.06
N HIS A 215 22.41 -11.59 4.09
CA HIS A 215 23.62 -11.94 4.85
C HIS A 215 23.44 -13.32 5.47
N PRO A 216 24.49 -14.16 5.52
CA PRO A 216 24.41 -15.47 6.17
C PRO A 216 24.09 -15.30 7.66
N LYS A 217 23.63 -16.40 8.30
CA LYS A 217 23.41 -16.42 9.75
C LYS A 217 24.67 -16.07 10.52
N GLY A 218 24.50 -15.58 11.74
CA GLY A 218 25.60 -15.38 12.70
C GLY A 218 25.98 -16.68 13.40
N LYS A 219 26.20 -16.61 14.72
CA LYS A 219 26.64 -17.77 15.52
C LYS A 219 25.49 -18.65 15.99
N SER A 220 24.32 -18.06 16.17
CA SER A 220 23.12 -18.75 16.65
C SER A 220 22.55 -19.70 15.59
N GLU A 221 21.86 -20.74 16.04
CA GLU A 221 21.36 -21.80 15.17
C GLU A 221 19.84 -21.78 15.03
N SER A 222 19.09 -21.48 16.11
CA SER A 222 17.65 -21.75 16.17
C SER A 222 16.81 -20.54 16.58
N VAL A 223 15.66 -20.40 15.91
CA VAL A 223 14.70 -19.33 16.16
C VAL A 223 13.28 -19.88 16.20
N LEU A 224 12.53 -19.56 17.25
CA LEU A 224 11.10 -19.79 17.33
C LEU A 224 10.36 -18.48 17.04
N ILE A 225 9.42 -18.53 16.09
CA ILE A 225 8.53 -17.43 15.76
C ILE A 225 7.11 -17.85 16.16
N VAL A 226 6.46 -17.08 17.02
CA VAL A 226 5.10 -17.34 17.49
C VAL A 226 4.13 -16.38 16.82
N GLY A 227 3.31 -16.92 15.92
CA GLY A 227 2.38 -16.20 15.05
C GLY A 227 2.85 -16.07 13.61
N ALA A 228 2.04 -16.57 12.67
CA ALA A 228 2.31 -16.56 11.24
C ALA A 228 1.53 -15.47 10.48
N GLY A 229 1.35 -14.31 11.09
CA GLY A 229 0.91 -13.10 10.43
C GLY A 229 1.99 -12.48 9.53
N PRO A 230 1.77 -11.29 8.93
CA PRO A 230 2.74 -10.67 8.01
C PRO A 230 4.14 -10.51 8.58
N ALA A 231 4.27 -10.17 9.87
CA ALA A 231 5.57 -10.02 10.53
C ALA A 231 6.28 -11.36 10.72
N GLY A 232 5.56 -12.37 11.24
CA GLY A 232 6.14 -13.70 11.46
C GLY A 232 6.53 -14.40 10.17
N LEU A 233 5.69 -14.32 9.14
CA LEU A 233 5.98 -14.88 7.81
C LEU A 233 7.20 -14.23 7.16
N GLU A 234 7.32 -12.90 7.23
CA GLU A 234 8.52 -12.22 6.71
C GLU A 234 9.77 -12.60 7.50
N ALA A 235 9.69 -12.63 8.84
CA ALA A 235 10.82 -13.05 9.67
C ALA A 235 11.26 -14.49 9.35
N ALA A 236 10.31 -15.42 9.23
CA ALA A 236 10.61 -16.82 8.87
C ALA A 236 11.27 -16.94 7.50
N HIS A 237 10.74 -16.23 6.50
CA HIS A 237 11.28 -16.19 5.15
C HIS A 237 12.74 -15.72 5.14
N ILE A 238 13.03 -14.59 5.77
CA ILE A 238 14.36 -13.99 5.75
C ILE A 238 15.36 -14.80 6.59
N LEU A 239 14.97 -15.24 7.79
CA LEU A 239 15.83 -16.10 8.62
C LEU A 239 16.12 -17.44 7.95
N GLY A 240 15.11 -18.02 7.28
CA GLY A 240 15.31 -19.23 6.46
C GLY A 240 16.34 -19.02 5.36
N LYS A 241 16.25 -17.93 4.61
CA LYS A 241 17.25 -17.54 3.59
C LYS A 241 18.63 -17.27 4.18
N ARG A 242 18.73 -16.78 5.40
CA ARG A 242 19.98 -16.57 6.12
C ARG A 242 20.61 -17.88 6.61
N GLY A 243 19.85 -18.99 6.67
CA GLY A 243 20.32 -20.32 7.06
C GLY A 243 20.07 -20.70 8.53
N TYR A 244 19.21 -19.97 9.24
CA TYR A 244 18.77 -20.38 10.58
C TYR A 244 17.81 -21.56 10.52
N GLN A 245 17.80 -22.39 11.57
CA GLN A 245 16.74 -23.36 11.83
C GLN A 245 15.54 -22.60 12.43
N VAL A 246 14.46 -22.48 11.67
CA VAL A 246 13.30 -21.68 12.05
C VAL A 246 12.11 -22.59 12.34
N THR A 247 11.53 -22.41 13.51
CA THR A 247 10.21 -22.95 13.85
C THR A 247 9.19 -21.82 13.84
N LEU A 248 8.19 -21.93 12.96
CA LEU A 248 7.07 -20.99 12.87
C LEU A 248 5.81 -21.67 13.42
N ALA A 249 5.34 -21.22 14.59
CA ALA A 249 4.12 -21.72 15.22
C ALA A 249 2.95 -20.75 15.00
N GLU A 250 1.82 -21.27 14.52
CA GLU A 250 0.59 -20.53 14.30
C GLU A 250 -0.56 -21.17 15.08
N ALA A 251 -1.28 -20.36 15.84
CA ALA A 251 -2.38 -20.83 16.68
C ALA A 251 -3.61 -21.29 15.88
N THR A 252 -3.77 -20.82 14.64
CA THR A 252 -4.89 -21.15 13.75
C THR A 252 -4.48 -22.18 12.69
N THR A 253 -5.47 -22.63 11.93
CA THR A 253 -5.26 -23.59 10.83
C THR A 253 -4.76 -22.95 9.53
N THR A 254 -4.55 -21.62 9.50
CA THR A 254 -4.21 -20.88 8.28
C THR A 254 -3.11 -19.86 8.53
N LEU A 255 -2.19 -19.74 7.57
CA LEU A 255 -1.16 -18.70 7.57
C LEU A 255 -1.72 -17.34 7.14
N GLY A 256 -1.07 -16.25 7.56
CA GLY A 256 -1.36 -14.89 7.11
C GLY A 256 -2.00 -13.99 8.16
N GLY A 257 -2.49 -14.54 9.29
CA GLY A 257 -3.06 -13.75 10.37
C GLY A 257 -4.15 -12.77 9.90
N ARG A 258 -4.00 -11.46 10.20
CA ARG A 258 -4.99 -10.44 9.80
C ARG A 258 -5.20 -10.39 8.27
N VAL A 259 -4.16 -10.57 7.47
CA VAL A 259 -4.24 -10.47 6.00
C VAL A 259 -5.08 -11.59 5.40
N ALA A 260 -5.02 -12.80 5.98
CA ALA A 260 -5.88 -13.91 5.57
C ALA A 260 -7.37 -13.61 5.77
N ARG A 261 -7.72 -12.79 6.76
CA ARG A 261 -9.09 -12.32 7.02
C ARG A 261 -9.45 -11.11 6.17
N GLU A 262 -8.56 -10.13 6.07
CA GLU A 262 -8.78 -8.88 5.31
C GLU A 262 -8.99 -9.13 3.81
N ARG A 263 -8.32 -10.14 3.23
CA ARG A 263 -8.46 -10.47 1.80
C ARG A 263 -9.88 -10.85 1.37
N ALA A 264 -10.71 -11.26 2.31
CA ALA A 264 -12.12 -11.60 2.08
C ALA A 264 -13.04 -10.36 2.09
N LEU A 265 -12.53 -9.20 2.49
CA LEU A 265 -13.29 -7.95 2.53
C LEU A 265 -13.40 -7.33 1.12
N PRO A 266 -14.40 -6.47 0.87
CA PRO A 266 -14.63 -5.84 -0.42
C PRO A 266 -13.37 -5.15 -0.98
N GLY A 267 -12.94 -5.55 -2.18
CA GLY A 267 -11.83 -4.96 -2.91
C GLY A 267 -10.42 -5.31 -2.41
N LEU A 268 -10.26 -6.11 -1.34
CA LEU A 268 -8.95 -6.39 -0.74
C LEU A 268 -8.34 -7.75 -1.12
N SER A 269 -8.93 -8.49 -2.07
CA SER A 269 -8.47 -9.84 -2.44
C SER A 269 -6.98 -9.91 -2.83
N ALA A 270 -6.48 -8.91 -3.56
CA ALA A 270 -5.08 -8.82 -3.97
C ALA A 270 -4.10 -8.71 -2.80
N TRP A 271 -4.56 -8.26 -1.62
CA TRP A 271 -3.71 -8.10 -0.44
C TRP A 271 -3.32 -9.44 0.20
N GLY A 272 -4.10 -10.49 -0.07
CA GLY A 272 -3.75 -11.85 0.32
C GLY A 272 -2.37 -12.31 -0.18
N ARG A 273 -1.91 -11.75 -1.30
CA ARG A 273 -0.56 -12.03 -1.85
C ARG A 273 0.58 -11.74 -0.86
N VAL A 274 0.35 -10.91 0.16
CA VAL A 274 1.34 -10.68 1.23
C VAL A 274 1.65 -11.98 1.97
N ALA A 275 0.62 -12.75 2.29
CA ALA A 275 0.77 -14.04 2.94
C ALA A 275 1.15 -15.14 1.92
N ASP A 276 0.47 -15.19 0.77
CA ASP A 276 0.63 -16.24 -0.24
C ASP A 276 2.08 -16.31 -0.74
N TYR A 277 2.68 -15.16 -1.09
CA TYR A 277 4.08 -15.09 -1.52
C TYR A 277 5.02 -15.66 -0.45
N ARG A 278 4.90 -15.19 0.80
CA ARG A 278 5.80 -15.60 1.88
C ARG A 278 5.63 -17.07 2.24
N ALA A 279 4.40 -17.55 2.30
CA ALA A 279 4.11 -18.96 2.50
C ALA A 279 4.71 -19.83 1.39
N GLY A 280 4.55 -19.42 0.12
CA GLY A 280 5.15 -20.08 -1.03
C GLY A 280 6.68 -20.10 -0.98
N GLN A 281 7.31 -19.02 -0.49
CA GLN A 281 8.77 -18.95 -0.37
C GLN A 281 9.32 -19.81 0.77
N ILE A 282 8.63 -19.93 1.91
CA ILE A 282 9.11 -20.76 3.03
C ILE A 282 8.85 -22.25 2.83
N ALA A 283 7.79 -22.63 2.12
CA ALA A 283 7.39 -24.03 1.94
C ALA A 283 8.50 -24.96 1.41
N PRO A 284 9.34 -24.56 0.44
CA PRO A 284 10.43 -25.39 -0.06
C PRO A 284 11.70 -25.34 0.83
N MET A 285 11.74 -24.52 1.90
CA MET A 285 12.95 -24.37 2.73
C MET A 285 13.05 -25.51 3.76
N PRO A 286 14.08 -26.40 3.68
CA PRO A 286 14.20 -27.52 4.60
C PRO A 286 14.53 -27.11 6.04
N ASN A 287 15.01 -25.89 6.23
CA ASN A 287 15.37 -25.32 7.52
C ASN A 287 14.27 -24.44 8.14
N VAL A 288 13.07 -24.39 7.53
CA VAL A 288 11.90 -23.70 8.08
C VAL A 288 10.78 -24.71 8.30
N GLN A 289 10.41 -24.93 9.55
CA GLN A 289 9.31 -25.82 9.93
C GLN A 289 8.11 -25.00 10.37
N THR A 290 6.95 -25.24 9.78
CA THR A 290 5.69 -24.53 10.09
C THR A 290 4.72 -25.47 10.77
N TYR A 291 4.20 -25.05 11.93
CA TYR A 291 3.20 -25.76 12.72
C TYR A 291 1.94 -24.93 12.79
N LEU A 292 0.84 -25.45 12.24
CA LEU A 292 -0.51 -24.88 12.34
C LEU A 292 -1.25 -25.52 13.51
N ASP A 293 -2.36 -24.87 13.94
CA ASP A 293 -3.17 -25.31 15.07
C ASP A 293 -2.32 -25.57 16.34
N SER A 294 -1.34 -24.70 16.54
CA SER A 294 -0.29 -24.86 17.54
C SER A 294 -0.18 -23.60 18.43
N PRO A 295 -1.22 -23.34 19.25
CA PRO A 295 -1.12 -22.27 20.25
C PRO A 295 -0.06 -22.64 21.30
N LEU A 296 0.88 -21.72 21.57
CA LEU A 296 1.94 -21.92 22.55
C LEU A 296 1.69 -21.10 23.81
N SER A 297 1.88 -21.74 24.97
CA SER A 297 1.97 -21.08 26.27
C SER A 297 3.41 -20.63 26.55
N ALA A 298 3.59 -19.83 27.61
CA ALA A 298 4.93 -19.47 28.06
C ALA A 298 5.76 -20.69 28.50
N GLU A 299 5.14 -21.68 29.11
CA GLU A 299 5.79 -22.93 29.54
C GLU A 299 6.28 -23.75 28.33
N ASP A 300 5.46 -23.86 27.27
CA ASP A 300 5.85 -24.54 26.02
C ASP A 300 7.09 -23.87 25.43
N ILE A 301 7.12 -22.53 25.35
CA ILE A 301 8.25 -21.78 24.80
C ILE A 301 9.52 -21.97 25.62
N LEU A 302 9.44 -21.91 26.96
CA LEU A 302 10.61 -22.08 27.85
C LEU A 302 11.20 -23.50 27.74
N SER A 303 10.35 -24.50 27.47
CA SER A 303 10.79 -25.89 27.32
C SER A 303 11.24 -26.24 25.89
N PHE A 304 11.06 -25.34 24.90
CA PHE A 304 11.30 -25.62 23.49
C PHE A 304 12.79 -25.82 23.12
N GLY A 305 13.69 -25.18 23.86
CA GLY A 305 15.13 -25.35 23.68
C GLY A 305 15.69 -24.59 22.47
N VAL A 306 15.21 -23.39 22.19
CA VAL A 306 15.69 -22.49 21.13
C VAL A 306 16.47 -21.31 21.68
N GLU A 307 17.37 -20.75 20.86
CA GLU A 307 18.21 -19.61 21.26
C GLU A 307 17.49 -18.27 21.15
N HIS A 308 16.58 -18.13 20.19
CA HIS A 308 15.87 -16.86 19.96
C HIS A 308 14.37 -17.05 19.84
N VAL A 309 13.61 -16.14 20.42
CA VAL A 309 12.15 -16.15 20.37
C VAL A 309 11.62 -14.79 19.86
N ALA A 310 10.82 -14.83 18.79
CA ALA A 310 10.09 -13.68 18.28
C ALA A 310 8.59 -13.88 18.49
N ILE A 311 7.95 -12.96 19.21
CA ILE A 311 6.50 -12.96 19.43
C ILE A 311 5.86 -12.03 18.41
N ALA A 312 5.10 -12.62 17.45
CA ALA A 312 4.45 -11.97 16.33
C ALA A 312 2.92 -12.16 16.35
N THR A 313 2.34 -12.19 17.54
CA THR A 313 0.95 -12.55 17.85
C THR A 313 -0.11 -11.53 17.42
N GLY A 314 0.33 -10.41 16.82
CA GLY A 314 -0.57 -9.42 16.24
C GLY A 314 -1.28 -8.53 17.25
N CYS A 315 -2.49 -8.10 16.94
CA CYS A 315 -3.28 -7.16 17.76
C CYS A 315 -4.78 -7.43 17.62
N HIS A 316 -5.58 -6.77 18.45
CA HIS A 316 -7.04 -6.81 18.43
C HIS A 316 -7.62 -5.41 18.37
N TRP A 317 -8.73 -5.24 17.65
CA TRP A 317 -9.47 -3.98 17.60
C TRP A 317 -10.22 -3.72 18.90
N ARG A 318 -10.20 -2.47 19.36
CA ARG A 318 -10.88 -2.04 20.58
C ARG A 318 -12.37 -1.81 20.34
N ARG A 319 -13.19 -2.06 21.40
CA ARG A 319 -14.66 -1.89 21.39
C ARG A 319 -15.15 -0.65 22.12
N ASP A 320 -14.24 0.08 22.76
CA ASP A 320 -14.53 1.10 23.75
C ASP A 320 -14.34 2.54 23.26
N ALA A 321 -14.22 2.71 21.93
CA ALA A 321 -13.99 3.96 21.22
C ALA A 321 -12.63 4.62 21.47
N VAL A 322 -11.75 4.04 22.30
CA VAL A 322 -10.41 4.62 22.52
C VAL A 322 -9.60 4.58 21.24
N ALA A 323 -9.18 5.78 20.78
CA ALA A 323 -8.40 5.97 19.57
C ALA A 323 -7.68 7.33 19.56
N ARG A 324 -7.73 8.07 18.44
CA ARG A 324 -7.08 9.37 18.28
C ARG A 324 -7.77 10.47 19.05
N LEU A 325 -9.10 10.50 19.03
CA LEU A 325 -9.91 11.52 19.70
C LEU A 325 -10.17 11.15 21.16
N HIS A 326 -10.66 9.94 21.40
CA HIS A 326 -10.99 9.49 22.75
C HIS A 326 -9.80 8.78 23.40
N LEU A 327 -9.22 9.36 24.45
CA LEU A 327 -8.11 8.77 25.21
C LEU A 327 -8.60 7.80 26.30
N HIS A 328 -9.91 7.80 26.59
CA HIS A 328 -10.57 6.95 27.57
C HIS A 328 -11.83 6.32 26.97
N PRO A 329 -12.27 5.15 27.47
CA PRO A 329 -13.53 4.56 27.07
C PRO A 329 -14.72 5.52 27.24
N ILE A 330 -15.63 5.53 26.25
CA ILE A 330 -16.87 6.29 26.35
C ILE A 330 -17.95 5.49 27.10
N PRO A 331 -18.91 6.16 27.77
CA PRO A 331 -20.05 5.50 28.40
C PRO A 331 -20.83 4.68 27.38
N THR A 332 -21.00 3.40 27.67
CA THR A 332 -21.65 2.44 26.75
C THR A 332 -22.63 1.57 27.51
N ASP A 333 -23.89 1.55 27.07
CA ASP A 333 -24.92 0.64 27.59
C ASP A 333 -24.58 -0.81 27.18
N PRO A 334 -24.49 -1.76 28.12
CA PRO A 334 -24.20 -3.16 27.82
C PRO A 334 -25.23 -3.84 26.92
N ALA A 335 -26.45 -3.30 26.81
CA ALA A 335 -27.50 -3.84 25.94
C ALA A 335 -27.30 -3.47 24.46
N MET A 336 -26.44 -2.50 24.13
CA MET A 336 -26.11 -2.17 22.75
C MET A 336 -25.09 -3.16 22.18
N PRO A 337 -25.39 -3.86 21.09
CA PRO A 337 -24.41 -4.70 20.41
C PRO A 337 -23.27 -3.88 19.81
N ILE A 338 -22.05 -4.09 20.31
CA ILE A 338 -20.83 -3.45 19.80
C ILE A 338 -19.98 -4.48 19.05
N PHE A 339 -19.63 -4.16 17.82
CA PHE A 339 -18.77 -4.97 16.95
C PHE A 339 -17.49 -4.23 16.61
N THR A 340 -16.47 -5.00 16.22
CA THR A 340 -15.18 -4.51 15.73
C THR A 340 -14.90 -5.09 14.35
N PRO A 341 -13.86 -4.61 13.65
CA PRO A 341 -13.39 -5.27 12.43
C PRO A 341 -13.09 -6.76 12.61
N ASP A 342 -12.56 -7.19 13.77
CA ASP A 342 -12.29 -8.60 14.04
C ASP A 342 -13.57 -9.45 14.03
N ASP A 343 -14.68 -8.94 14.59
CA ASP A 343 -15.97 -9.64 14.56
C ASP A 343 -16.51 -9.76 13.14
N LEU A 344 -16.50 -8.66 12.37
CA LEU A 344 -17.03 -8.66 11.02
C LEU A 344 -16.23 -9.57 10.08
N MET A 345 -14.91 -9.61 10.24
CA MET A 345 -14.02 -10.52 9.51
C MET A 345 -14.19 -11.99 9.89
N SER A 346 -14.64 -12.28 11.12
CA SER A 346 -14.99 -13.64 11.54
C SER A 346 -16.39 -14.10 11.08
N GLY A 347 -17.11 -13.21 10.35
CA GLY A 347 -18.47 -13.49 9.87
C GLY A 347 -19.58 -13.07 10.85
N ALA A 348 -19.23 -12.61 12.04
CA ALA A 348 -20.19 -12.05 13.00
C ALA A 348 -20.68 -10.66 12.56
N GLY A 349 -21.60 -10.09 13.33
CA GLY A 349 -22.11 -8.73 13.12
C GLY A 349 -23.50 -8.67 12.49
N PRO A 350 -24.03 -7.44 12.30
CA PRO A 350 -25.40 -7.23 11.86
C PRO A 350 -25.64 -7.72 10.43
N LYS A 351 -26.86 -8.19 10.19
CA LYS A 351 -27.39 -8.61 8.88
C LYS A 351 -28.71 -7.88 8.66
N GLY A 352 -28.64 -6.59 8.31
CA GLY A 352 -29.79 -5.69 8.20
C GLY A 352 -29.92 -4.73 9.38
N GLY A 353 -30.92 -3.85 9.33
CA GLY A 353 -31.14 -2.79 10.31
C GLY A 353 -30.19 -1.61 10.19
N THR A 354 -30.33 -0.65 11.10
CA THR A 354 -29.49 0.57 11.14
C THR A 354 -28.25 0.32 11.99
N VAL A 355 -27.08 0.59 11.42
CA VAL A 355 -25.77 0.44 12.05
C VAL A 355 -25.05 1.77 12.08
N LEU A 356 -24.52 2.16 13.23
CA LEU A 356 -23.56 3.24 13.32
C LEU A 356 -22.14 2.65 13.22
N LEU A 357 -21.37 3.07 12.22
CA LEU A 357 -19.95 2.75 12.09
C LEU A 357 -19.14 3.99 12.48
N TYR A 358 -18.39 3.88 13.57
CA TYR A 358 -17.49 4.94 14.02
C TYR A 358 -16.06 4.65 13.55
N ASP A 359 -15.51 5.56 12.72
CA ASP A 359 -14.15 5.46 12.17
C ASP A 359 -13.24 6.56 12.73
N ASP A 360 -12.33 6.18 13.63
CA ASP A 360 -11.23 7.00 14.15
C ASP A 360 -9.84 6.37 13.85
N ASP A 361 -9.81 5.34 12.98
CA ASP A 361 -8.58 4.81 12.38
C ASP A 361 -8.14 5.68 11.17
N HIS A 362 -9.10 6.23 10.47
CA HIS A 362 -8.95 7.14 9.33
C HIS A 362 -8.27 6.53 8.11
N PHE A 363 -8.09 5.20 8.07
CA PHE A 363 -7.50 4.50 6.94
C PHE A 363 -8.59 3.73 6.16
N TYR A 364 -8.25 2.63 5.52
CA TYR A 364 -9.18 1.90 4.63
C TYR A 364 -10.27 1.11 5.36
N MET A 365 -10.04 0.67 6.59
CA MET A 365 -10.88 -0.34 7.25
C MET A 365 -12.33 0.12 7.42
N GLY A 366 -12.56 1.33 7.93
CA GLY A 366 -13.90 1.87 8.12
C GLY A 366 -14.72 1.86 6.83
N SER A 367 -14.14 2.33 5.73
CA SER A 367 -14.82 2.40 4.44
C SER A 367 -15.10 1.02 3.83
N VAL A 368 -14.18 0.06 3.98
CA VAL A 368 -14.36 -1.31 3.51
C VAL A 368 -15.47 -2.02 4.27
N LEU A 369 -15.53 -1.82 5.60
CA LEU A 369 -16.61 -2.39 6.42
C LEU A 369 -17.96 -1.74 6.17
N ALA A 370 -18.01 -0.44 5.82
CA ALA A 370 -19.24 0.20 5.38
C ALA A 370 -19.80 -0.48 4.11
N GLU A 371 -18.94 -0.75 3.11
CA GLU A 371 -19.34 -1.52 1.92
C GLU A 371 -19.84 -2.93 2.26
N LEU A 372 -19.16 -3.63 3.17
CA LEU A 372 -19.58 -4.96 3.65
C LEU A 372 -20.96 -4.92 4.32
N LEU A 373 -21.20 -3.92 5.17
CA LEU A 373 -22.47 -3.76 5.89
C LEU A 373 -23.63 -3.44 4.93
N ILE A 374 -23.40 -2.55 3.95
CA ILE A 374 -24.37 -2.28 2.88
C ILE A 374 -24.70 -3.57 2.11
N ALA A 375 -23.69 -4.36 1.75
CA ALA A 375 -23.88 -5.64 1.07
C ALA A 375 -24.65 -6.67 1.94
N ARG A 376 -24.59 -6.54 3.27
CA ARG A 376 -25.39 -7.33 4.22
C ARG A 376 -26.81 -6.80 4.44
N GLY A 377 -27.22 -5.74 3.72
CA GLY A 377 -28.55 -5.13 3.80
C GLY A 377 -28.74 -4.16 4.97
N CYS A 378 -27.67 -3.65 5.56
CA CYS A 378 -27.73 -2.66 6.62
C CYS A 378 -27.91 -1.25 6.06
N SER A 379 -28.59 -0.35 6.80
CA SER A 379 -28.49 1.09 6.64
C SER A 379 -27.33 1.59 7.50
N VAL A 380 -26.32 2.23 6.88
CA VAL A 380 -25.07 2.57 7.55
C VAL A 380 -24.95 4.08 7.77
N HIS A 381 -24.79 4.49 9.03
CA HIS A 381 -24.36 5.82 9.43
C HIS A 381 -22.86 5.77 9.71
N PHE A 382 -22.07 6.33 8.79
CA PHE A 382 -20.61 6.43 8.94
C PHE A 382 -20.27 7.72 9.67
N VAL A 383 -19.72 7.61 10.86
CA VAL A 383 -19.36 8.72 11.75
C VAL A 383 -17.86 8.79 11.88
N THR A 384 -17.27 9.96 11.69
CA THR A 384 -15.84 10.19 11.89
C THR A 384 -15.56 11.60 12.44
N PRO A 385 -14.60 11.77 13.36
CA PRO A 385 -14.16 13.08 13.83
C PRO A 385 -13.41 13.87 12.76
N ALA A 386 -12.92 13.19 11.71
CA ALA A 386 -12.23 13.82 10.59
C ALA A 386 -13.17 14.66 9.71
N VAL A 387 -12.59 15.55 8.93
CA VAL A 387 -13.31 16.40 7.96
C VAL A 387 -13.57 15.69 6.63
N LYS A 388 -13.02 14.48 6.45
CA LYS A 388 -13.19 13.61 5.30
C LYS A 388 -13.33 12.15 5.76
N VAL A 389 -14.01 11.34 4.98
CA VAL A 389 -14.01 9.88 5.18
C VAL A 389 -12.61 9.32 4.90
N ALA A 390 -12.13 8.44 5.76
CA ALA A 390 -10.83 7.77 5.60
C ALA A 390 -9.70 8.78 5.25
N GLU A 391 -9.60 9.87 5.99
CA GLU A 391 -8.77 11.05 5.67
C GLU A 391 -7.30 10.70 5.40
N TRP A 392 -6.73 9.72 6.11
CA TRP A 392 -5.35 9.30 5.88
C TRP A 392 -5.11 8.75 4.47
N THR A 393 -6.17 8.30 3.78
CA THR A 393 -6.08 7.78 2.41
C THR A 393 -5.87 8.84 1.33
N ASP A 394 -5.85 10.13 1.68
CA ASP A 394 -5.27 11.17 0.83
C ASP A 394 -3.81 10.81 0.46
N ASN A 395 -3.06 10.24 1.41
CA ASN A 395 -1.67 9.84 1.21
C ASN A 395 -1.52 8.62 0.27
N THR A 396 -2.55 7.80 0.12
CA THR A 396 -2.58 6.68 -0.84
C THR A 396 -3.33 7.00 -2.13
N LEU A 397 -3.75 8.26 -2.31
CA LEU A 397 -4.49 8.77 -3.46
C LEU A 397 -5.85 8.07 -3.68
N GLU A 398 -6.51 7.64 -2.59
CA GLU A 398 -7.79 6.92 -2.64
C GLU A 398 -8.97 7.71 -2.07
N GLN A 399 -8.71 8.71 -1.24
CA GLN A 399 -9.71 9.36 -0.40
C GLN A 399 -10.95 9.82 -1.19
N ALA A 400 -10.77 10.58 -2.26
CA ALA A 400 -11.87 11.08 -3.07
C ALA A 400 -12.70 9.94 -3.71
N THR A 401 -12.03 8.85 -4.12
CA THR A 401 -12.69 7.66 -4.69
C THR A 401 -13.49 6.91 -3.62
N ILE A 402 -12.94 6.77 -2.41
CA ILE A 402 -13.61 6.15 -1.28
C ILE A 402 -14.87 6.94 -0.90
N GLN A 403 -14.75 8.25 -0.72
CA GLN A 403 -15.88 9.07 -0.30
C GLN A 403 -17.00 9.07 -1.33
N ARG A 404 -16.66 9.21 -2.62
CA ARG A 404 -17.63 9.07 -3.72
C ARG A 404 -18.31 7.71 -3.71
N ARG A 405 -17.55 6.62 -3.57
CA ARG A 405 -18.09 5.25 -3.53
C ARG A 405 -19.08 5.08 -2.39
N LEU A 406 -18.77 5.56 -1.18
CA LEU A 406 -19.70 5.46 -0.04
C LEU A 406 -20.98 6.26 -0.27
N ALA A 407 -20.89 7.45 -0.87
CA ALA A 407 -22.05 8.26 -1.23
C ALA A 407 -22.93 7.55 -2.29
N GLU A 408 -22.32 6.98 -3.33
CA GLU A 408 -23.00 6.26 -4.40
C GLU A 408 -23.79 5.03 -3.89
N ILE A 409 -23.26 4.32 -2.90
CA ILE A 409 -23.92 3.15 -2.32
C ILE A 409 -24.89 3.49 -1.17
N GLY A 410 -25.12 4.78 -0.91
CA GLY A 410 -26.14 5.25 0.03
C GLY A 410 -25.72 5.24 1.50
N VAL A 411 -24.44 5.34 1.82
CA VAL A 411 -23.97 5.50 3.20
C VAL A 411 -24.29 6.92 3.70
N HIS A 412 -24.88 7.04 4.89
CA HIS A 412 -25.13 8.31 5.57
C HIS A 412 -23.84 8.79 6.26
N ILE A 413 -23.18 9.79 5.71
CA ILE A 413 -21.86 10.26 6.17
C ILE A 413 -22.03 11.43 7.16
N HIS A 414 -21.41 11.31 8.35
CA HIS A 414 -21.36 12.32 9.40
C HIS A 414 -19.90 12.68 9.70
N LEU A 415 -19.42 13.73 9.06
CA LEU A 415 -18.06 14.25 9.23
C LEU A 415 -17.97 15.18 10.45
N SER A 416 -16.80 15.29 11.03
CA SER A 416 -16.55 16.14 12.21
C SER A 416 -17.47 15.83 13.39
N HIS A 417 -17.83 14.55 13.56
CA HIS A 417 -18.64 14.08 14.67
C HIS A 417 -18.00 12.85 15.34
N ALA A 418 -18.21 12.75 16.64
CA ALA A 418 -17.75 11.62 17.43
C ALA A 418 -18.84 11.14 18.40
N PRO A 419 -18.90 9.86 18.77
CA PRO A 419 -19.81 9.38 19.78
C PRO A 419 -19.39 9.87 21.17
N GLU A 420 -20.34 10.36 21.97
CA GLU A 420 -20.12 10.70 23.38
C GLU A 420 -20.66 9.64 24.32
N THR A 421 -21.83 9.12 23.99
CA THR A 421 -22.49 8.07 24.80
C THR A 421 -23.24 7.12 23.90
N VAL A 422 -23.09 5.82 24.19
CA VAL A 422 -23.82 4.76 23.52
C VAL A 422 -24.94 4.25 24.44
N HIS A 423 -26.19 4.49 24.04
CA HIS A 423 -27.40 4.01 24.74
C HIS A 423 -27.94 2.72 24.11
N SER A 424 -28.85 2.05 24.79
CA SER A 424 -29.62 0.96 24.18
C SER A 424 -30.50 1.52 23.05
N GLY A 425 -30.16 1.23 21.77
CA GLY A 425 -30.92 1.66 20.59
C GLY A 425 -30.55 3.02 20.00
N ALA A 426 -29.62 3.77 20.57
CA ALA A 426 -29.19 5.07 20.04
C ALA A 426 -27.75 5.44 20.47
N VAL A 427 -27.16 6.38 19.75
CA VAL A 427 -25.84 6.95 20.07
C VAL A 427 -25.93 8.46 20.03
N ASP A 428 -25.48 9.12 21.10
CA ASP A 428 -25.29 10.56 21.14
C ASP A 428 -23.97 10.91 20.49
N LEU A 429 -24.01 11.82 19.53
CA LEU A 429 -22.86 12.36 18.83
C LEU A 429 -22.61 13.81 19.23
N SER A 430 -21.37 14.21 19.27
CA SER A 430 -20.95 15.61 19.38
C SER A 430 -20.21 16.07 18.14
N CYS A 431 -20.50 17.26 17.68
CA CYS A 431 -19.73 17.92 16.64
C CYS A 431 -18.39 18.40 17.20
N THR A 432 -17.28 17.99 16.61
CA THR A 432 -15.92 18.29 17.09
C THR A 432 -15.58 19.80 17.06
N TRP A 433 -16.31 20.59 16.27
CA TRP A 433 -16.11 22.05 16.16
C TRP A 433 -16.98 22.85 17.13
N SER A 434 -18.25 22.51 17.22
CA SER A 434 -19.24 23.32 17.93
C SER A 434 -19.71 22.74 19.27
N GLY A 435 -19.40 21.48 19.55
CA GLY A 435 -19.93 20.75 20.69
C GLY A 435 -21.43 20.48 20.63
N ARG A 436 -22.10 20.75 19.49
CA ARG A 436 -23.54 20.47 19.36
C ARG A 436 -23.76 18.95 19.36
N SER A 437 -24.67 18.53 20.21
CA SER A 437 -25.08 17.14 20.28
C SER A 437 -26.19 16.83 19.28
N THR A 438 -26.11 15.66 18.68
CA THR A 438 -27.15 15.04 17.85
C THR A 438 -27.26 13.58 18.25
N GLN A 439 -28.40 12.94 17.95
CA GLN A 439 -28.59 11.53 18.27
C GLN A 439 -28.91 10.75 17.02
N ILE A 440 -28.34 9.53 16.91
CA ILE A 440 -28.63 8.56 15.85
C ILE A 440 -29.25 7.33 16.48
N THR A 441 -30.47 6.98 16.04
CA THR A 441 -31.11 5.70 16.39
C THR A 441 -30.47 4.58 15.57
N CYS A 442 -29.94 3.55 16.24
CA CYS A 442 -29.34 2.39 15.59
C CYS A 442 -29.44 1.13 16.45
N GLY A 443 -29.46 -0.03 15.82
CA GLY A 443 -29.55 -1.32 16.50
C GLY A 443 -28.20 -1.92 16.87
N SER A 444 -27.10 -1.38 16.36
CA SER A 444 -25.74 -1.81 16.68
C SER A 444 -24.71 -0.76 16.31
N VAL A 445 -23.51 -0.89 16.89
CA VAL A 445 -22.37 -0.03 16.62
C VAL A 445 -21.19 -0.88 16.16
N VAL A 446 -20.44 -0.37 15.16
CA VAL A 446 -19.15 -0.93 14.74
C VAL A 446 -18.05 0.08 15.06
N MET A 447 -17.10 -0.33 15.91
CA MET A 447 -15.97 0.51 16.34
C MET A 447 -14.73 0.21 15.48
N VAL A 448 -14.34 1.15 14.63
CA VAL A 448 -13.09 1.11 13.85
C VAL A 448 -12.17 2.17 14.44
N THR A 449 -11.49 1.79 15.52
CA THR A 449 -10.77 2.72 16.39
C THR A 449 -9.28 2.35 16.51
N SER A 450 -8.72 2.31 17.70
CA SER A 450 -7.36 1.82 17.88
C SER A 450 -7.31 0.29 18.05
N ARG A 451 -6.09 -0.23 18.02
CA ARG A 451 -5.81 -1.66 18.22
C ARG A 451 -4.92 -1.84 19.43
N THR A 452 -5.21 -2.86 20.23
CA THR A 452 -4.39 -3.27 21.37
C THR A 452 -3.43 -4.37 20.92
N PRO A 453 -2.12 -4.24 21.16
CA PRO A 453 -1.16 -5.32 20.96
C PRO A 453 -1.57 -6.61 21.67
N ASN A 454 -1.38 -7.75 21.06
CA ASN A 454 -1.53 -9.05 21.70
C ASN A 454 -0.17 -9.50 22.28
N ASP A 455 0.25 -8.83 23.34
CA ASP A 455 1.59 -8.95 23.95
C ASP A 455 1.62 -9.73 25.27
N SER A 456 0.48 -10.27 25.69
CA SER A 456 0.36 -10.96 27.00
C SER A 456 1.37 -12.11 27.16
N LEU A 457 1.59 -12.91 26.12
CA LEU A 457 2.55 -14.00 26.11
C LEU A 457 4.00 -13.50 26.33
N PHE A 458 4.35 -12.37 25.72
CA PHE A 458 5.66 -11.75 25.93
C PHE A 458 5.85 -11.31 27.38
N HIS A 459 4.84 -10.68 27.98
CA HIS A 459 4.91 -10.26 29.38
C HIS A 459 4.95 -11.44 30.35
N GLN A 460 4.23 -12.53 30.07
CA GLN A 460 4.32 -13.78 30.85
C GLN A 460 5.74 -14.36 30.80
N LEU A 461 6.37 -14.42 29.62
CA LEU A 461 7.75 -14.87 29.48
C LEU A 461 8.74 -13.94 30.20
N LYS A 462 8.55 -12.63 30.08
CA LYS A 462 9.38 -11.64 30.80
C LYS A 462 9.30 -11.75 32.31
N GLY A 463 8.18 -12.24 32.84
CA GLY A 463 7.99 -12.49 34.28
C GLY A 463 8.63 -13.79 34.81
N GLN A 464 9.24 -14.60 33.90
CA GLN A 464 9.88 -15.89 34.23
C GLN A 464 11.39 -15.83 33.94
N ASP A 465 12.11 -16.85 34.37
CA ASP A 465 13.56 -17.00 34.11
C ASP A 465 13.78 -17.56 32.69
N TRP A 466 13.45 -16.76 31.68
CA TRP A 466 13.63 -17.14 30.29
C TRP A 466 15.10 -17.24 29.85
N LEU A 467 16.01 -16.51 30.54
CA LEU A 467 17.45 -16.63 30.31
C LEU A 467 17.98 -17.97 30.83
N GLY A 468 17.49 -18.44 31.98
CA GLY A 468 17.84 -19.76 32.50
C GLY A 468 17.38 -20.93 31.63
N SER A 469 16.39 -20.69 30.74
CA SER A 469 15.95 -21.68 29.77
C SER A 469 16.87 -21.78 28.52
N GLY A 470 17.94 -20.99 28.45
CA GLY A 470 18.85 -20.97 27.30
C GLY A 470 18.44 -20.02 26.17
N ILE A 471 17.37 -19.24 26.36
CA ILE A 471 16.93 -18.24 25.37
C ILE A 471 17.86 -17.02 25.46
N ALA A 472 18.57 -16.72 24.38
CA ALA A 472 19.49 -15.59 24.30
C ALA A 472 18.77 -14.27 23.99
N SER A 473 17.66 -14.30 23.24
CA SER A 473 16.84 -13.10 23.02
C SER A 473 15.35 -13.41 22.91
N LEU A 474 14.56 -12.47 23.45
CA LEU A 474 13.09 -12.47 23.38
C LEU A 474 12.63 -11.11 22.87
N LYS A 475 11.95 -11.07 21.72
CA LYS A 475 11.53 -9.83 21.04
C LYS A 475 10.05 -9.87 20.66
N LEU A 476 9.37 -8.71 20.79
CA LEU A 476 8.08 -8.46 20.15
C LEU A 476 8.32 -7.89 18.75
N ILE A 477 7.54 -8.35 17.75
CA ILE A 477 7.63 -7.85 16.39
C ILE A 477 6.24 -7.61 15.78
N GLY A 478 6.19 -6.69 14.80
CA GLY A 478 4.96 -6.34 14.10
C GLY A 478 3.89 -5.73 15.00
N ASP A 479 2.64 -6.06 14.71
CA ASP A 479 1.48 -5.50 15.45
C ASP A 479 1.44 -5.90 16.93
N ALA A 480 2.16 -6.94 17.33
CA ALA A 480 2.32 -7.29 18.74
C ALA A 480 3.20 -6.29 19.51
N ALA A 481 4.10 -5.59 18.82
CA ALA A 481 4.90 -4.52 19.40
C ALA A 481 4.21 -3.15 19.22
N ALA A 482 3.73 -2.87 18.02
CA ALA A 482 3.07 -1.60 17.67
C ALA A 482 2.13 -1.79 16.48
N PRO A 483 0.80 -1.78 16.66
CA PRO A 483 -0.14 -1.93 15.58
C PRO A 483 0.00 -0.83 14.51
N GLY A 484 0.03 -1.23 13.24
CA GLY A 484 0.23 -0.31 12.12
C GLY A 484 -0.29 -0.85 10.78
N PRO A 485 -0.06 -0.16 9.65
CA PRO A 485 -0.27 -0.70 8.32
C PRO A 485 0.49 -2.02 8.11
N ILE A 486 0.02 -2.86 7.18
CA ILE A 486 0.64 -4.17 6.89
C ILE A 486 2.13 -4.03 6.55
N ALA A 487 2.51 -2.96 5.84
CA ALA A 487 3.90 -2.67 5.49
C ALA A 487 4.83 -2.52 6.70
N TRP A 488 4.32 -2.01 7.82
CA TRP A 488 5.10 -1.89 9.07
C TRP A 488 5.28 -3.25 9.73
N ALA A 489 4.27 -4.11 9.66
CA ALA A 489 4.39 -5.47 10.17
C ALA A 489 5.41 -6.30 9.37
N THR A 490 5.35 -6.27 8.04
CA THR A 490 6.35 -6.95 7.19
C THR A 490 7.75 -6.38 7.39
N TYR A 491 7.87 -5.05 7.46
CA TYR A 491 9.14 -4.39 7.76
C TYR A 491 9.73 -4.80 9.11
N ALA A 492 8.90 -4.89 10.17
CA ALA A 492 9.35 -5.33 11.49
C ALA A 492 9.89 -6.78 11.47
N GLY A 493 9.22 -7.66 10.71
CA GLY A 493 9.71 -9.03 10.50
C GLY A 493 11.06 -9.07 9.80
N ARG A 494 11.22 -8.27 8.72
CA ARG A 494 12.50 -8.14 8.02
C ARG A 494 13.58 -7.57 8.93
N ARG A 495 13.27 -6.49 9.63
CA ARG A 495 14.21 -5.84 10.56
C ARG A 495 14.71 -6.81 11.62
N TYR A 496 13.80 -7.53 12.26
CA TYR A 496 14.18 -8.55 13.25
C TYR A 496 15.14 -9.59 12.64
N ALA A 497 14.79 -10.10 11.45
CA ALA A 497 15.58 -11.12 10.80
C ALA A 497 16.96 -10.64 10.32
N GLU A 498 17.10 -9.39 9.88
CA GLU A 498 18.39 -8.82 9.44
C GLU A 498 19.29 -8.44 10.63
N GLU A 499 18.67 -7.95 11.72
CA GLU A 499 19.40 -7.47 12.90
C GLU A 499 19.72 -8.61 13.90
N LEU A 500 19.17 -9.82 13.72
CA LEU A 500 19.50 -10.96 14.56
C LEU A 500 21.00 -11.30 14.43
N ASP A 501 21.70 -11.45 15.56
CA ASP A 501 23.15 -11.62 15.65
C ASP A 501 24.00 -10.47 15.09
N ALA A 502 23.39 -9.36 14.70
CA ALA A 502 24.10 -8.15 14.37
C ALA A 502 24.48 -7.38 15.65
N PRO A 503 25.57 -6.59 15.64
CA PRO A 503 25.84 -5.67 16.72
C PRO A 503 24.64 -4.73 16.93
N ASP A 504 24.18 -4.60 18.17
CA ASP A 504 23.11 -3.67 18.50
C ASP A 504 23.65 -2.23 18.43
N HIS A 505 23.44 -1.62 17.29
CA HIS A 505 23.82 -0.22 17.06
C HIS A 505 22.72 0.76 17.45
N GLY A 506 21.57 0.27 17.94
CA GLY A 506 20.38 1.08 18.18
C GLY A 506 19.87 1.76 16.90
N ASP A 507 18.88 2.62 17.03
CA ASP A 507 18.36 3.40 15.90
C ASP A 507 19.29 4.57 15.51
N ALA A 508 20.31 4.88 16.33
CA ALA A 508 21.16 6.05 16.17
C ALA A 508 22.17 5.97 14.99
N LEU A 509 22.53 4.76 14.55
CA LEU A 509 23.55 4.57 13.50
C LEU A 509 23.00 4.39 12.10
N THR A 510 21.72 4.49 11.89
CA THR A 510 21.07 4.09 10.67
C THR A 510 21.05 5.16 9.58
N PHE A 511 21.60 6.33 9.85
CA PHE A 511 21.51 7.43 8.90
C PHE A 511 22.84 8.19 8.82
N ARG A 512 23.69 7.84 7.84
CA ARG A 512 24.64 8.84 7.33
C ARG A 512 23.84 9.80 6.46
N ARG A 513 23.57 10.99 6.96
CA ARG A 513 23.29 12.10 6.06
C ARG A 513 24.52 12.25 5.17
N GLU A 514 24.32 12.30 3.86
CA GLU A 514 25.31 12.89 3.00
C GLU A 514 25.47 14.34 3.47
N ILE A 515 26.50 14.59 4.24
CA ILE A 515 26.96 15.95 4.45
C ILE A 515 27.75 16.22 3.18
N ALA A 516 27.19 17.03 2.28
CA ALA A 516 27.98 17.59 1.21
C ALA A 516 29.13 18.33 1.89
N ASP A 517 30.33 17.79 1.76
CA ASP A 517 31.54 18.48 2.25
C ASP A 517 31.84 19.62 1.30
N LEU A 518 31.20 20.76 1.58
CA LEU A 518 31.42 21.99 0.82
C LEU A 518 32.84 22.55 0.94
N GLN A 519 33.69 21.97 1.81
CA GLN A 519 35.04 22.43 2.03
C GLN A 519 36.08 21.81 1.07
N HIS A 520 35.74 20.72 0.38
CA HIS A 520 36.63 19.99 -0.50
C HIS A 520 36.14 19.82 -1.93
N GLY A 521 35.03 20.44 -2.30
CA GLY A 521 34.60 20.54 -3.68
C GLY A 521 35.37 21.64 -4.43
N PRO A 522 35.62 21.50 -5.75
CA PRO A 522 36.12 22.63 -6.54
C PRO A 522 35.10 23.76 -6.38
N SER A 523 35.63 24.96 -6.07
CA SER A 523 34.82 26.17 -5.97
C SER A 523 33.98 26.30 -7.26
N LEU A 524 32.68 26.21 -7.16
CA LEU A 524 31.77 26.47 -8.27
C LEU A 524 31.47 27.97 -8.43
N LEU A 525 32.21 28.81 -7.71
CA LEU A 525 32.17 30.26 -7.90
C LEU A 525 33.46 30.69 -8.62
N PRO A 526 33.34 31.50 -9.70
CA PRO A 526 34.45 31.99 -10.47
C PRO A 526 35.38 32.87 -9.66
#